data_5589fa922f7fff1bef4141e60b193406
#
_entry.id   5589fa922f7fff1bef4141e60b193406
#
_cell.length_a   1.000
_cell.length_b   1.000
_cell.length_c   1.000
_cell.angle_alpha   90.00
_cell.angle_beta   90.00
_cell.angle_gamma   90.00
#
_symmetry.space_group_name_H-M   'P 1'
#
loop_
_entity.id
_entity.type
_entity.pdbx_description
1 polymer ?
#
loop_
_entity_poly.entity_id
_entity_poly.type
_entity_poly.pdbx_seq_one_letter_code
_entity_poly.pdbx_strand_id
1 'polypeptide(L)'
;HGHYYKYFEVVRTKLFQSIDYDVLQMKASGYSWPIIETFCKYVQPMLYNQLIKVSAKIQEYENRLKIIYRISDAKTNEKLATGHTTQVAVDMINNEMCFVSPKILLKKVEECELFL
;
A
#
# COMPACT_ATOMS: atom_id res chain seq x y z
N HIS A 1 -1.05 -15.41 -11.17
CA HIS A 1 -0.08 -14.58 -10.46
C HIS A 1 -0.45 -13.11 -10.55
N GLY A 2 -0.79 -12.61 -11.73
CA GLY A 2 -1.13 -11.19 -11.92
C GLY A 2 -2.34 -10.72 -11.13
N HIS A 3 -3.26 -11.60 -10.80
CA HIS A 3 -4.49 -11.24 -10.08
C HIS A 3 -4.22 -10.77 -8.66
N TYR A 4 -3.27 -11.37 -7.95
CA TYR A 4 -2.95 -10.98 -6.58
C TYR A 4 -2.38 -9.56 -6.53
N TYR A 5 -1.47 -9.24 -7.44
CA TYR A 5 -0.89 -7.89 -7.52
C TYR A 5 -1.93 -6.85 -7.88
N LYS A 6 -2.90 -7.21 -8.69
CA LYS A 6 -4.01 -6.31 -9.05
C LYS A 6 -4.88 -6.00 -7.83
N TYR A 7 -5.16 -6.99 -6.98
CA TYR A 7 -5.89 -6.78 -5.74
C TYR A 7 -5.10 -5.87 -4.78
N PHE A 8 -3.79 -6.07 -4.69
CA PHE A 8 -2.94 -5.20 -3.89
C PHE A 8 -2.96 -3.76 -4.39
N GLU A 9 -2.91 -3.57 -5.70
CA GLU A 9 -2.98 -2.24 -6.31
C GLU A 9 -4.29 -1.53 -5.98
N VAL A 10 -5.41 -2.21 -6.10
CA VAL A 10 -6.73 -1.64 -5.80
C VAL A 10 -6.83 -1.23 -4.33
N VAL A 11 -6.45 -2.10 -3.41
CA VAL A 11 -6.56 -1.79 -1.98
C VAL A 11 -5.56 -0.72 -1.57
N ARG A 12 -4.38 -0.68 -2.19
CA ARG A 12 -3.37 0.37 -1.95
C ARG A 12 -3.91 1.74 -2.37
N THR A 13 -4.56 1.80 -3.53
CA THR A 13 -5.20 3.04 -3.99
C THR A 13 -6.23 3.54 -2.99
N LYS A 14 -7.06 2.65 -2.47
CA LYS A 14 -8.05 2.98 -1.44
C LYS A 14 -7.40 3.42 -0.14
N LEU A 15 -6.31 2.78 0.24
CA LEU A 15 -5.55 3.17 1.43
C LEU A 15 -5.03 4.60 1.31
N PHE A 16 -4.45 4.95 0.17
CA PHE A 16 -3.95 6.32 -0.05
C PHE A 16 -5.07 7.34 -0.03
N GLN A 17 -6.24 7.01 -0.58
CA GLN A 17 -7.40 7.88 -0.47
C GLN A 17 -7.84 8.05 0.98
N SER A 18 -7.79 6.99 1.78
CA SER A 18 -8.20 7.02 3.19
C SER A 18 -7.30 7.89 4.07
N ILE A 19 -6.03 8.02 3.73
CA ILE A 19 -5.11 8.90 4.45
C ILE A 19 -5.02 10.30 3.84
N ASP A 20 -5.89 10.60 2.87
CA ASP A 20 -5.93 11.88 2.17
C ASP A 20 -4.60 12.20 1.47
N TYR A 21 -4.02 11.19 0.81
CA TYR A 21 -2.78 11.33 0.06
C TYR A 21 -2.81 10.45 -1.18
N ASP A 22 -3.77 10.71 -2.09
CA ASP A 22 -3.92 9.95 -3.33
C ASP A 22 -2.85 10.32 -4.36
N VAL A 23 -2.88 9.67 -5.50
CA VAL A 23 -1.87 9.86 -6.56
C VAL A 23 -1.78 11.31 -7.03
N LEU A 24 -2.92 12.00 -7.16
CA LEU A 24 -2.92 13.41 -7.57
C LEU A 24 -2.30 14.31 -6.49
N GLN A 25 -2.61 14.03 -5.24
CA GLN A 25 -2.04 14.74 -4.09
C GLN A 25 -0.54 14.47 -3.96
N MET A 26 -0.11 13.24 -4.24
CA MET A 26 1.32 12.89 -4.27
C MET A 26 2.06 13.75 -5.29
N LYS A 27 1.54 13.84 -6.51
CA LYS A 27 2.12 14.68 -7.55
C LYS A 27 2.14 16.16 -7.15
N ALA A 28 1.04 16.63 -6.59
CA ALA A 28 0.93 18.02 -6.15
C ALA A 28 1.94 18.36 -5.04
N SER A 29 2.29 17.38 -4.22
CA SER A 29 3.29 17.57 -3.16
C SER A 29 4.74 17.57 -3.66
N GLY A 30 4.96 17.22 -4.94
CA GLY A 30 6.29 17.24 -5.56
C GLY A 30 7.04 15.93 -5.47
N TYR A 31 6.37 14.83 -5.13
CA TYR A 31 6.99 13.51 -4.98
C TYR A 31 6.31 12.48 -5.85
N SER A 32 7.12 11.56 -6.38
CA SER A 32 6.65 10.30 -6.92
C SER A 32 7.02 9.18 -5.93
N TRP A 33 6.27 8.07 -5.99
CA TRP A 33 6.41 6.99 -5.03
C TRP A 33 6.55 5.65 -5.75
N PRO A 34 7.66 5.42 -6.46
CA PRO A 34 7.86 4.16 -7.17
C PRO A 34 7.92 2.98 -6.21
N ILE A 35 7.40 1.85 -6.65
CA ILE A 35 7.52 0.59 -5.93
C ILE A 35 8.90 0.03 -6.23
N ILE A 36 9.68 -0.22 -5.17
CA ILE A 36 11.02 -0.79 -5.30
C ILE A 36 11.07 -2.27 -4.93
N GLU A 37 10.04 -2.77 -4.26
CA GLU A 37 9.96 -4.17 -3.88
C GLU A 37 8.50 -4.60 -3.82
N THR A 38 8.20 -5.76 -4.37
CA THR A 38 6.89 -6.39 -4.28
C THR A 38 7.08 -7.87 -3.94
N PHE A 39 6.34 -8.34 -2.98
CA PHE A 39 6.36 -9.73 -2.55
C PHE A 39 4.94 -10.25 -2.39
N CYS A 40 4.73 -11.49 -2.82
CA CYS A 40 3.46 -12.18 -2.64
C CYS A 40 3.71 -13.63 -2.28
N LYS A 41 3.07 -14.09 -1.21
CA LYS A 41 3.12 -15.48 -0.76
C LYS A 41 1.74 -16.08 -0.87
N TYR A 42 1.63 -17.15 -1.63
CA TYR A 42 0.41 -17.93 -1.76
C TYR A 42 0.34 -18.93 -0.59
N VAL A 43 -0.78 -18.94 0.11
CA VAL A 43 -1.01 -19.85 1.21
C VAL A 43 -1.95 -20.96 0.75
N GLN A 44 -3.01 -20.60 0.05
CA GLN A 44 -3.98 -21.52 -0.53
C GLN A 44 -4.46 -21.00 -1.87
N PRO A 45 -4.84 -21.88 -2.81
CA PRO A 45 -5.39 -21.43 -4.08
C PRO A 45 -6.75 -20.76 -3.89
N MET A 46 -7.01 -19.73 -4.66
CA MET A 46 -8.33 -19.12 -4.73
C MET A 46 -9.21 -19.98 -5.65
N LEU A 47 -10.42 -20.23 -5.20
CA LEU A 47 -11.40 -21.00 -5.97
C LEU A 47 -12.24 -20.09 -6.84
N TYR A 48 -12.76 -20.65 -7.93
CA TYR A 48 -13.68 -19.94 -8.81
C TYR A 48 -14.93 -19.51 -8.01
N ASN A 49 -15.35 -18.27 -8.24
CA ASN A 49 -16.49 -17.66 -7.52
C ASN A 49 -16.33 -17.53 -6.01
N GLN A 50 -15.12 -17.67 -5.50
CA GLN A 50 -14.85 -17.46 -4.08
C GLN A 50 -14.93 -15.95 -3.76
N LEU A 51 -15.69 -15.61 -2.73
CA LEU A 51 -15.75 -14.25 -2.23
C LEU A 51 -14.52 -13.99 -1.38
N ILE A 52 -13.76 -12.96 -1.71
CA ILE A 52 -12.52 -12.65 -1.00
C ILE A 52 -12.58 -11.27 -0.35
N LYS A 53 -11.82 -11.13 0.71
CA LYS A 53 -11.59 -9.86 1.40
C LYS A 53 -10.11 -9.52 1.28
N VAL A 54 -9.82 -8.30 0.82
CA VAL A 54 -8.45 -7.79 0.69
C VAL A 54 -8.26 -6.67 1.68
N SER A 55 -7.24 -6.75 2.50
CA SER A 55 -6.91 -5.71 3.47
C SER A 55 -5.47 -5.24 3.30
N ALA A 56 -5.23 -3.99 3.67
CA ALA A 56 -3.91 -3.37 3.61
C ALA A 56 -3.64 -2.60 4.90
N LYS A 57 -2.39 -2.59 5.31
CA LYS A 57 -1.97 -1.88 6.52
C LYS A 57 -0.58 -1.29 6.27
N ILE A 58 -0.39 -0.04 6.68
CA ILE A 58 0.92 0.58 6.65
C ILE A 58 1.74 0.02 7.81
N GLN A 59 2.85 -0.64 7.48
CA GLN A 59 3.76 -1.21 8.47
C GLN A 59 4.88 -0.22 8.82
N GLU A 60 5.37 0.52 7.84
CA GLU A 60 6.44 1.50 8.02
C GLU A 60 6.16 2.69 7.11
N TYR A 61 6.41 3.90 7.59
CA TYR A 61 6.23 5.11 6.78
C TYR A 61 7.31 6.18 7.00
N GLU A 62 8.15 6.05 8.05
CA GLU A 62 9.13 7.09 8.40
C GLU A 62 10.28 7.18 7.39
N ASN A 63 10.83 6.05 6.98
CA ASN A 63 11.98 6.01 6.05
C ASN A 63 11.57 5.59 4.65
N ARG A 64 10.55 4.76 4.58
CA ARG A 64 9.96 4.25 3.34
C ARG A 64 8.53 3.88 3.63
N LEU A 65 7.76 3.67 2.60
CA LEU A 65 6.36 3.31 2.75
C LEU A 65 6.21 1.82 2.48
N LYS A 66 6.10 1.04 3.54
CA LYS A 66 5.87 -0.40 3.45
C LYS A 66 4.44 -0.72 3.83
N ILE A 67 3.73 -1.35 2.89
CA ILE A 67 2.32 -1.74 3.05
C ILE A 67 2.26 -3.25 3.02
N ILE A 68 1.60 -3.83 4.00
CA ILE A 68 1.35 -5.27 4.06
C ILE A 68 -0.09 -5.54 3.67
N TYR A 69 -0.28 -6.66 2.95
CA TYR A 69 -1.58 -7.05 2.39
C TYR A 69 -1.96 -8.43 2.87
N ARG A 70 -3.26 -8.65 3.00
CA ARG A 70 -3.82 -9.96 3.28
C ARG A 70 -5.04 -10.19 2.40
N ILE A 71 -5.08 -11.34 1.74
CA ILE A 71 -6.26 -11.81 1.04
C ILE A 71 -6.79 -13.01 1.81
N SER A 72 -8.06 -12.97 2.17
CA SER A 72 -8.72 -14.02 2.93
C SER A 72 -10.10 -14.32 2.35
N ASP A 73 -10.60 -15.52 2.66
CA ASP A 73 -11.97 -15.90 2.33
C ASP A 73 -12.92 -14.98 3.10
N ALA A 74 -13.87 -14.37 2.41
CA ALA A 74 -14.79 -13.42 3.03
C ALA A 74 -15.74 -14.03 4.05
N LYS A 75 -16.01 -15.34 3.94
CA LYS A 75 -16.93 -16.06 4.82
C LYS A 75 -16.22 -16.68 6.02
N THR A 76 -15.09 -17.35 5.79
CA THR A 76 -14.36 -18.10 6.81
C THR A 76 -13.23 -17.31 7.45
N ASN A 77 -12.80 -16.22 6.80
CA ASN A 77 -11.62 -15.44 7.17
C ASN A 77 -10.30 -16.21 7.06
N GLU A 78 -10.34 -17.33 6.33
CA GLU A 78 -9.16 -18.16 6.09
C GLU A 78 -8.17 -17.40 5.18
N LYS A 79 -6.90 -17.40 5.56
CA LYS A 79 -5.85 -16.69 4.81
C LYS A 79 -5.55 -17.42 3.50
N LEU A 80 -5.64 -16.70 2.39
CA LEU A 80 -5.37 -17.24 1.05
C LEU A 80 -4.03 -16.77 0.52
N ALA A 81 -3.67 -15.53 0.79
CA ALA A 81 -2.40 -14.94 0.36
C ALA A 81 -2.00 -13.80 1.27
N THR A 82 -0.71 -13.54 1.32
CA THR A 82 -0.14 -12.36 1.99
C THR A 82 0.88 -11.72 1.05
N GLY A 83 1.17 -10.46 1.30
CA GLY A 83 2.18 -9.79 0.52
C GLY A 83 2.59 -8.46 1.12
N HIS A 84 3.52 -7.82 0.48
CA HIS A 84 3.88 -6.45 0.82
C HIS A 84 4.43 -5.73 -0.39
N THR A 85 4.34 -4.40 -0.35
CA THR A 85 5.01 -3.51 -1.29
C THR A 85 5.83 -2.51 -0.49
N THR A 86 6.97 -2.13 -1.05
CA THR A 86 7.80 -1.07 -0.49
C THR A 86 7.96 0.02 -1.55
N GLN A 87 7.66 1.24 -1.15
CA GLN A 87 7.78 2.43 -1.98
C GLN A 87 8.69 3.43 -1.29
N VAL A 88 9.44 4.18 -2.08
CA VAL A 88 10.25 5.29 -1.60
C VAL A 88 9.82 6.56 -2.31
N ALA A 89 10.03 7.70 -1.65
CA ALA A 89 9.76 8.97 -2.27
C ALA A 89 10.91 9.37 -3.19
N VAL A 90 10.57 9.93 -4.34
CA VAL A 90 11.52 10.57 -5.24
C VAL A 90 11.12 12.03 -5.37
N ASP A 91 12.04 12.92 -5.06
CA ASP A 91 11.86 14.36 -5.25
C ASP A 91 11.82 14.64 -6.75
N MET A 92 10.67 15.09 -7.25
CA MET A 92 10.48 15.29 -8.68
C MET A 92 11.20 16.52 -9.22
N ILE A 93 11.59 17.48 -8.36
CA ILE A 93 12.32 18.66 -8.76
C ILE A 93 13.78 18.31 -9.02
N ASN A 94 14.41 17.62 -8.07
CA ASN A 94 15.82 17.26 -8.14
C ASN A 94 16.04 15.85 -8.72
N ASN A 95 14.98 15.08 -8.90
CA ASN A 95 15.01 13.70 -9.38
C ASN A 95 15.91 12.84 -8.50
N GLU A 96 15.79 13.00 -7.19
CA GLU A 96 16.59 12.27 -6.20
C GLU A 96 15.71 11.45 -5.28
N MET A 97 16.16 10.24 -4.98
CA MET A 97 15.49 9.36 -4.02
C MET A 97 15.68 9.91 -2.60
N CYS A 98 14.58 9.94 -1.83
CA CYS A 98 14.61 10.35 -0.44
C CYS A 98 14.95 9.15 0.45
N PHE A 99 15.94 9.32 1.33
CA PHE A 99 16.31 8.27 2.30
C PHE A 99 15.39 8.23 3.51
N VAL A 100 14.65 9.34 3.73
CA VAL A 100 13.59 9.40 4.72
C VAL A 100 12.33 9.90 4.03
N SER A 101 11.18 9.47 4.52
CA SER A 101 9.92 9.90 3.92
C SER A 101 9.70 11.39 4.13
N PRO A 102 9.14 12.09 3.13
CA PRO A 102 8.78 13.50 3.28
C PRO A 102 7.80 13.73 4.41
N LYS A 103 7.88 14.88 5.04
CA LYS A 103 7.00 15.26 6.15
C LYS A 103 5.53 15.18 5.81
N ILE A 104 5.17 15.40 4.53
CA ILE A 104 3.78 15.33 4.09
C ILE A 104 3.19 13.93 4.31
N LEU A 105 3.95 12.87 4.07
CA LEU A 105 3.47 11.51 4.33
C LEU A 105 3.26 11.27 5.82
N LEU A 106 4.24 11.64 6.64
CA LEU A 106 4.15 11.48 8.10
C LEU A 106 2.91 12.19 8.63
N LYS A 107 2.70 13.43 8.17
CA LYS A 107 1.55 14.23 8.57
C LYS A 107 0.23 13.54 8.21
N LYS A 108 0.11 13.03 6.98
CA LYS A 108 -1.13 12.38 6.52
C LYS A 108 -1.42 11.11 7.30
N VAL A 109 -0.40 10.29 7.56
CA VAL A 109 -0.58 9.04 8.32
C VAL A 109 -0.93 9.36 9.78
N GLU A 110 -0.22 10.28 10.41
CA GLU A 110 -0.45 10.64 11.82
C GLU A 110 -1.81 11.31 12.03
N GLU A 111 -2.25 12.16 11.12
CA GLU A 111 -3.59 12.76 11.17
C GLU A 111 -4.67 11.69 11.07
N CYS A 112 -4.48 10.69 10.22
CA CYS A 112 -5.42 9.59 10.08
C CYS A 112 -5.51 8.77 11.37
N GLU A 113 -4.39 8.50 12.03
CA GLU A 113 -4.34 7.75 13.29
C GLU A 113 -5.08 8.46 14.42
N LEU A 114 -5.08 9.78 14.44
CA LEU A 114 -5.77 10.56 15.46
C LEU A 114 -7.30 10.40 15.40
N PHE A 115 -7.85 9.99 14.26
CA PHE A 115 -9.30 9.83 14.08
C PHE A 115 -9.75 8.36 14.14
N LEU A 116 -8.83 7.46 14.32
CA LEU A 116 -9.13 6.05 14.51
C LEU A 116 -9.15 5.72 16.00
#